data_ad8192536d644009d72cd5e83bbfea3b
#
_entry.id   ad8192536d644009d72cd5e83bbfea3b
#
_cell.length_a   1.000
_cell.length_b   1.000
_cell.length_c   1.000
_cell.angle_alpha   90.00
_cell.angle_beta   90.00
_cell.angle_gamma   90.00
#
_symmetry.space_group_name_H-M   'P 1'
#
loop_
_entity.id
_entity.type
_entity.pdbx_description
1 polymer ?
#
loop_
_entity_poly.entity_id
_entity_poly.type
_entity_poly.pdbx_seq_one_letter_code
_entity_poly.pdbx_strand_id
1 'polypeptide(L)'
;MKKASWIRRIKKACEDAGTYKPFFDYTIATLGTIMELRDDALKKFKDSGGKTVIEYTNKNGSTNMVKNPALTVVMDCHAQALAYWKEMGLTSKSYKQMMGYLEVQEKGGGLDDVLSELGL
;
A
#
# COMPACT_ATOMS: atom_id res chain seq x y z
N MET A 1 -13.81 -5.29 -1.77
CA MET A 1 -13.41 -6.49 -1.01
C MET A 1 -13.30 -6.12 0.46
N LYS A 2 -13.62 -7.03 1.34
CA LYS A 2 -13.59 -6.78 2.79
C LYS A 2 -12.16 -6.82 3.34
N LYS A 3 -11.94 -6.14 4.46
CA LYS A 3 -10.64 -6.05 5.13
C LYS A 3 -9.99 -7.42 5.35
N ALA A 4 -10.75 -8.40 5.85
CA ALA A 4 -10.22 -9.74 6.12
C ALA A 4 -9.67 -10.43 4.85
N SER A 5 -10.34 -10.25 3.72
CA SER A 5 -9.87 -10.78 2.43
C SER A 5 -8.59 -10.10 1.98
N TRP A 6 -8.50 -8.78 2.16
CA TRP A 6 -7.29 -8.04 1.85
C TRP A 6 -6.12 -8.47 2.72
N ILE A 7 -6.34 -8.65 4.02
CA ILE A 7 -5.30 -9.13 4.95
C ILE A 7 -4.72 -10.46 4.46
N ARG A 8 -5.58 -11.41 4.10
CA ARG A 8 -5.12 -12.72 3.59
C ARG A 8 -4.31 -12.57 2.30
N ARG A 9 -4.77 -11.74 1.37
CA ARG A 9 -4.07 -11.51 0.10
C ARG A 9 -2.72 -10.85 0.29
N ILE A 10 -2.65 -9.84 1.14
CA ILE A 10 -1.41 -9.10 1.40
C ILE A 10 -0.40 -10.02 2.08
N LYS A 11 -0.85 -10.77 3.09
CA LYS A 11 0.00 -11.72 3.78
C LYS A 11 0.55 -12.77 2.82
N LYS A 12 -0.30 -13.32 1.95
CA LYS A 12 0.12 -14.29 0.94
C LYS A 12 1.15 -13.69 -0.02
N ALA A 13 0.95 -12.46 -0.46
CA ALA A 13 1.90 -11.77 -1.32
C ALA A 13 3.27 -11.63 -0.65
N CYS A 14 3.31 -11.27 0.62
CA CYS A 14 4.54 -11.19 1.39
C CYS A 14 5.20 -12.56 1.54
N GLU A 15 4.43 -13.59 1.84
CA GLU A 15 4.92 -14.97 1.94
C GLU A 15 5.51 -15.44 0.62
N ASP A 16 4.81 -15.22 -0.50
CA ASP A 16 5.25 -15.61 -1.84
C ASP A 16 6.52 -14.87 -2.25
N ALA A 17 6.65 -13.60 -1.85
CA ALA A 17 7.84 -12.80 -2.10
C ALA A 17 9.00 -13.13 -1.15
N GLY A 18 8.75 -13.91 -0.09
CA GLY A 18 9.76 -14.21 0.94
C GLY A 18 10.05 -13.05 1.88
N THR A 19 9.18 -12.06 1.96
CA THR A 19 9.38 -10.86 2.78
C THR A 19 8.54 -10.87 4.07
N TYR A 20 7.67 -11.86 4.24
CA TYR A 20 6.78 -11.90 5.40
C TYR A 20 7.54 -12.13 6.70
N LYS A 21 7.16 -11.33 7.72
CA LYS A 21 7.57 -11.52 9.10
C LYS A 21 6.35 -11.32 10.00
N PRO A 22 6.23 -12.07 11.12
CA PRO A 22 5.07 -11.94 12.01
C PRO A 22 4.81 -10.52 12.51
N PHE A 23 5.85 -9.71 12.70
CA PHE A 23 5.67 -8.32 13.12
C PHE A 23 5.04 -7.43 12.05
N PHE A 24 4.93 -7.89 10.81
CA PHE A 24 4.19 -7.19 9.77
C PHE A 24 2.66 -7.29 9.92
N ASP A 25 2.16 -8.15 10.80
CA ASP A 25 0.72 -8.36 10.93
C ASP A 25 -0.04 -7.07 11.25
N TYR A 26 0.51 -6.20 12.07
CA TYR A 26 -0.10 -4.89 12.38
C TYR A 26 -0.12 -3.98 11.14
N THR A 27 0.98 -3.93 10.43
CA THR A 27 1.09 -3.17 9.18
C THR A 27 0.11 -3.69 8.12
N ILE A 28 0.01 -5.00 7.99
CA ILE A 28 -0.91 -5.67 7.05
C ILE A 28 -2.37 -5.36 7.43
N ALA A 29 -2.71 -5.36 8.72
CA ALA A 29 -4.05 -5.02 9.17
C ALA A 29 -4.42 -3.58 8.83
N THR A 30 -3.51 -2.63 9.03
CA THR A 30 -3.71 -1.22 8.66
C THR A 30 -3.90 -1.08 7.16
N LEU A 31 -3.05 -1.74 6.37
CA LEU A 31 -3.16 -1.72 4.92
C LEU A 31 -4.48 -2.35 4.45
N GLY A 32 -4.94 -3.40 5.11
CA GLY A 32 -6.24 -4.02 4.83
C GLY A 32 -7.39 -3.03 4.98
N THR A 33 -7.34 -2.18 6.01
CA THR A 33 -8.32 -1.11 6.20
C THR A 33 -8.26 -0.09 5.06
N ILE A 34 -7.07 0.33 4.67
CA ILE A 34 -6.86 1.27 3.57
C ILE A 34 -7.45 0.70 2.26
N MET A 35 -7.20 -0.57 1.99
CA MET A 35 -7.67 -1.21 0.77
C MET A 35 -9.20 -1.39 0.75
N GLU A 36 -9.82 -1.67 1.89
CA GLU A 36 -11.28 -1.72 2.00
C GLU A 36 -11.89 -0.33 1.74
N LEU A 37 -11.34 0.71 2.34
CA LEU A 37 -11.77 2.09 2.11
C LEU A 37 -11.61 2.48 0.63
N ARG A 38 -10.50 2.10 0.01
CA ARG A 38 -10.28 2.31 -1.41
C ARG A 38 -11.37 1.65 -2.25
N ASP A 39 -11.69 0.40 -1.97
CA ASP A 39 -12.70 -0.35 -2.72
C ASP A 39 -14.09 0.29 -2.57
N ASP A 40 -14.46 0.71 -1.36
CA ASP A 40 -15.73 1.39 -1.11
C ASP A 40 -15.81 2.73 -1.86
N ALA A 41 -14.73 3.51 -1.82
CA ALA A 41 -14.67 4.79 -2.53
C ALA A 41 -14.71 4.59 -4.05
N LEU A 42 -14.04 3.55 -4.56
CA LEU A 42 -14.04 3.23 -5.98
C LEU A 42 -15.44 2.83 -6.46
N LYS A 43 -16.17 2.08 -5.63
CA LYS A 43 -17.56 1.72 -5.92
C LYS A 43 -18.43 2.98 -5.99
N LYS A 44 -18.32 3.88 -5.01
CA LYS A 44 -19.06 5.15 -5.01
C LYS A 44 -18.73 6.00 -6.22
N PHE A 45 -17.47 6.04 -6.61
CA PHE A 45 -17.02 6.74 -7.81
C PHE A 45 -17.70 6.17 -9.06
N LYS A 46 -17.73 4.86 -9.22
CA LYS A 46 -18.39 4.19 -10.35
C LYS A 46 -19.90 4.39 -10.33
N ASP A 47 -20.51 4.27 -9.14
CA ASP A 47 -21.97 4.44 -8.99
C ASP A 47 -22.43 5.87 -9.31
N SER A 48 -21.55 6.86 -9.11
CA SER A 48 -21.83 8.25 -9.50
C SER A 48 -21.58 8.54 -10.98
N GLY A 49 -21.31 7.52 -11.80
CA GLY A 49 -21.08 7.64 -13.24
C GLY A 49 -19.61 7.74 -13.63
N GLY A 50 -18.68 7.57 -12.70
CA GLY A 50 -17.23 7.61 -12.99
C GLY A 50 -16.73 9.00 -13.39
N LYS A 51 -17.43 10.04 -13.00
CA LYS A 51 -17.06 11.42 -13.35
C LYS A 51 -16.01 11.98 -12.40
N THR A 52 -14.96 12.54 -12.95
CA THR A 52 -13.90 13.16 -12.15
C THR A 52 -14.32 14.49 -11.54
N VAL A 53 -15.29 15.16 -12.16
CA VAL A 53 -15.84 16.44 -11.71
C VAL A 53 -17.37 16.29 -11.62
N ILE A 54 -17.94 16.77 -10.53
CA ILE A 54 -19.37 16.72 -10.27
C ILE A 54 -19.91 18.12 -9.92
N GLU A 55 -21.22 18.30 -10.07
CA GLU A 55 -21.89 19.52 -9.64
C GLU A 55 -22.07 19.50 -8.12
N TYR A 56 -21.78 20.62 -7.48
CA TYR A 56 -22.03 20.84 -6.07
C TYR A 56 -22.80 22.13 -5.88
N THR A 57 -23.94 22.05 -5.19
CA THR A 57 -24.78 23.20 -4.86
C THR A 57 -24.55 23.53 -3.38
N ASN A 58 -24.05 24.73 -3.09
CA ASN A 58 -23.83 25.18 -1.74
C ASN A 58 -25.14 25.62 -1.05
N LYS A 59 -25.05 26.01 0.24
CA LYS A 59 -26.22 26.44 1.03
C LYS A 59 -26.90 27.69 0.46
N ASN A 60 -26.18 28.50 -0.31
CA ASN A 60 -26.72 29.71 -0.94
C ASN A 60 -27.35 29.47 -2.31
N GLY A 61 -27.42 28.21 -2.74
CA GLY A 61 -28.02 27.86 -4.02
C GLY A 61 -27.07 27.99 -5.22
N SER A 62 -25.82 28.38 -5.01
CA SER A 62 -24.83 28.47 -6.09
C SER A 62 -24.34 27.07 -6.44
N THR A 63 -24.30 26.74 -7.73
CA THR A 63 -23.81 25.47 -8.25
C THR A 63 -22.42 25.66 -8.86
N ASN A 64 -21.48 24.87 -8.40
CA ASN A 64 -20.10 24.84 -8.89
C ASN A 64 -19.71 23.45 -9.32
N MET A 65 -18.77 23.35 -10.25
CA MET A 65 -18.12 22.09 -10.59
C MET A 65 -16.97 21.84 -9.62
N VAL A 66 -16.99 20.69 -8.98
CA VAL A 66 -15.95 20.31 -8.02
C VAL A 66 -15.41 18.92 -8.34
N LYS A 67 -14.17 18.65 -7.91
CA LYS A 67 -13.59 17.33 -8.03
C LYS A 67 -14.45 16.34 -7.23
N ASN A 68 -14.69 15.16 -7.81
CA ASN A 68 -15.47 14.12 -7.15
C ASN A 68 -14.76 13.68 -5.85
N PRO A 69 -15.40 13.84 -4.67
CA PRO A 69 -14.77 13.47 -3.40
C PRO A 69 -14.39 12.00 -3.31
N ALA A 70 -15.17 11.11 -3.94
CA ALA A 70 -14.85 9.68 -3.96
C ALA A 70 -13.53 9.42 -4.68
N LEU A 71 -13.25 10.14 -5.78
CA LEU A 71 -11.98 10.03 -6.49
C LEU A 71 -10.81 10.49 -5.60
N THR A 72 -10.99 11.56 -4.83
CA THR A 72 -9.97 12.05 -3.89
C THR A 72 -9.62 10.97 -2.87
N VAL A 73 -10.61 10.30 -2.29
CA VAL A 73 -10.38 9.20 -1.35
C VAL A 73 -9.62 8.06 -2.02
N VAL A 74 -9.99 7.67 -3.24
CA VAL A 74 -9.28 6.62 -3.99
C VAL A 74 -7.80 6.98 -4.16
N MET A 75 -7.52 8.21 -4.57
CA MET A 75 -6.13 8.66 -4.79
C MET A 75 -5.32 8.71 -3.50
N ASP A 76 -5.93 9.18 -2.40
CA ASP A 76 -5.29 9.20 -1.09
C ASP A 76 -4.98 7.80 -0.60
N CYS A 77 -5.92 6.85 -0.76
CA CYS A 77 -5.70 5.45 -0.39
C CYS A 77 -4.57 4.83 -1.22
N HIS A 78 -4.51 5.12 -2.52
CA HIS A 78 -3.42 4.62 -3.38
C HIS A 78 -2.05 5.14 -2.91
N ALA A 79 -1.96 6.42 -2.56
CA ALA A 79 -0.71 7.01 -2.08
C ALA A 79 -0.26 6.36 -0.76
N GLN A 80 -1.19 6.18 0.17
CA GLN A 80 -0.92 5.51 1.45
C GLN A 80 -0.53 4.04 1.24
N ALA A 81 -1.27 3.33 0.39
CA ALA A 81 -0.98 1.92 0.10
C ALA A 81 0.41 1.75 -0.52
N LEU A 82 0.81 2.65 -1.43
CA LEU A 82 2.13 2.59 -2.04
C LEU A 82 3.25 2.69 -1.00
N ALA A 83 3.09 3.54 0.02
CA ALA A 83 4.06 3.65 1.11
C ALA A 83 4.18 2.33 1.87
N TYR A 84 3.05 1.67 2.18
CA TYR A 84 3.05 0.37 2.85
C TYR A 84 3.65 -0.74 1.97
N TRP A 85 3.33 -0.74 0.65
CA TRP A 85 3.93 -1.71 -0.28
C TRP A 85 5.45 -1.62 -0.28
N LYS A 86 5.99 -0.41 -0.25
CA LYS A 86 7.44 -0.17 -0.19
C LYS A 86 8.05 -0.74 1.08
N GLU A 87 7.42 -0.49 2.23
CA GLU A 87 7.93 -0.97 3.52
C GLU A 87 7.95 -2.49 3.62
N MET A 88 7.02 -3.17 2.94
CA MET A 88 6.91 -4.63 2.97
C MET A 88 7.67 -5.33 1.84
N GLY A 89 8.44 -4.59 1.06
CA GLY A 89 9.21 -5.17 -0.04
C GLY A 89 8.36 -5.61 -1.23
N LEU A 90 7.16 -5.05 -1.41
CA LEU A 90 6.23 -5.41 -2.48
C LEU A 90 6.28 -4.47 -3.68
N THR A 91 7.26 -3.58 -3.74
CA THR A 91 7.60 -2.84 -4.95
C THR A 91 8.92 -3.37 -5.49
N SER A 92 9.15 -3.21 -6.78
CA SER A 92 10.35 -3.74 -7.45
C SER A 92 11.64 -3.30 -6.74
N LYS A 93 11.76 -2.01 -6.43
CA LYS A 93 12.95 -1.45 -5.77
C LYS A 93 13.08 -1.94 -4.33
N SER A 94 12.02 -1.88 -3.55
CA SER A 94 12.05 -2.30 -2.14
C SER A 94 12.28 -3.80 -2.00
N TYR A 95 11.74 -4.60 -2.92
CA TYR A 95 11.99 -6.04 -2.97
C TYR A 95 13.47 -6.34 -3.16
N LYS A 96 14.10 -5.68 -4.14
CA LYS A 96 15.53 -5.85 -4.41
C LYS A 96 16.39 -5.48 -3.21
N GLN A 97 16.08 -4.37 -2.54
CA GLN A 97 16.80 -3.93 -1.35
C GLN A 97 16.65 -4.93 -0.21
N MET A 98 15.43 -5.41 0.03
CA MET A 98 15.15 -6.37 1.11
C MET A 98 15.83 -7.72 0.85
N MET A 99 15.77 -8.23 -0.38
CA MET A 99 16.41 -9.49 -0.74
C MET A 99 17.92 -9.40 -0.65
N GLY A 100 18.52 -8.29 -1.06
CA GLY A 100 19.94 -8.05 -0.91
C GLY A 100 20.39 -8.08 0.54
N TYR A 101 19.61 -7.48 1.44
CA TYR A 101 19.88 -7.51 2.89
C TYR A 101 19.80 -8.95 3.43
N LEU A 102 18.77 -9.72 3.06
CA LEU A 102 18.61 -11.09 3.51
C LEU A 102 19.71 -12.00 3.01
N GLU A 103 20.17 -11.83 1.77
CA GLU A 103 21.29 -12.59 1.21
C GLU A 103 22.57 -12.35 2.01
N VAL A 104 22.86 -11.13 2.38
CA VAL A 104 24.00 -10.78 3.24
C VAL A 104 23.91 -11.51 4.58
N GLN A 105 22.71 -11.57 5.15
CA GLN A 105 22.48 -12.27 6.43
C GLN A 105 22.66 -13.79 6.31
N GLU A 106 22.17 -14.39 5.24
CA GLU A 106 22.27 -15.85 5.00
C GLU A 106 23.71 -16.31 4.79
N LYS A 107 24.56 -15.44 4.26
CA LYS A 107 25.99 -15.74 4.06
C LYS A 107 26.82 -15.65 5.35
N GLY A 108 26.19 -15.79 6.49
CA GLY A 108 26.83 -15.60 7.78
C GLY A 108 27.04 -14.14 8.10
N GLY A 109 26.32 -13.30 7.35
CA GLY A 109 26.51 -11.88 7.30
C GLY A 109 26.10 -11.15 8.56
N GLY A 110 26.89 -11.33 9.60
CA GLY A 110 26.94 -10.31 10.59
C GLY A 110 27.67 -9.09 10.04
N LEU A 111 27.70 -8.02 10.81
CA LEU A 111 28.40 -6.81 10.43
C LEU A 111 29.87 -7.09 10.05
N ASP A 112 30.49 -8.04 10.70
CA ASP A 112 31.89 -8.43 10.45
C ASP A 112 32.11 -8.93 9.02
N ASP A 113 31.18 -9.76 8.51
CA ASP A 113 31.29 -10.27 7.15
C ASP A 113 31.10 -9.16 6.10
N VAL A 114 30.16 -8.25 6.35
CA VAL A 114 29.96 -7.07 5.50
C VAL A 114 31.22 -6.22 5.48
N LEU A 115 31.82 -5.99 6.64
CA LEU A 115 33.05 -5.21 6.74
C LEU A 115 34.22 -5.91 6.01
N SER A 116 34.31 -7.24 6.11
CA SER A 116 35.31 -8.02 5.40
C SER A 116 35.17 -7.89 3.88
N GLU A 117 33.93 -7.99 3.37
CA GLU A 117 33.65 -7.83 1.94
C GLU A 117 33.99 -6.43 1.44
N LEU A 118 33.86 -5.42 2.28
CA LEU A 118 34.22 -4.03 1.96
C LEU A 118 35.72 -3.75 2.12
N GLY A 119 36.49 -4.72 2.59
CA GLY A 119 37.91 -4.55 2.82
C GLY A 119 38.25 -3.73 4.06
N LEU A 120 37.32 -3.70 5.02
CA LEU A 120 37.52 -2.95 6.26
C LEU A 120 37.97 -3.81 7.44
#